data_66960067be375da97ffb1545a44c813f
#
_entry.id   66960067be375da97ffb1545a44c813f
#
_cell.length_a   1.000
_cell.length_b   1.000
_cell.length_c   1.000
_cell.angle_alpha   90.00
_cell.angle_beta   90.00
_cell.angle_gamma   90.00
#
_symmetry.space_group_name_H-M   'P 1'
#
loop_
_entity.id
_entity.type
_entity.pdbx_description
1 polymer ?
#
loop_
_entity_poly.entity_id
_entity_poly.type
_entity_poly.pdbx_seq_one_letter_code
_entity_poly.pdbx_strand_id
1 'polypeptide(L)'
;MVFRSPISQLKARAVLIDMEESVVNYSHKSNIGEIFDPGLSITSQSGSGNNWATGFCDYGAQYREPILDSLRQAAEKCDTMGSWFLIHSMGGGTGSGLGTYILSILRDEFPETERLVTSVYPSEDDDVITSPYNTTLAMNQLTEHADSVFPVDNLSLDTIVKKVRSVKV
;
A
#
# COMPACT_ATOMS: atom_id res chain seq x y z
N MET A 1 -34.12 4.44 -1.88
CA MET A 1 -33.93 4.74 -0.44
C MET A 1 -32.43 4.67 -0.17
N VAL A 2 -31.76 5.79 0.02
CA VAL A 2 -30.29 5.80 0.28
C VAL A 2 -30.12 5.57 1.76
N PHE A 3 -29.66 4.39 2.15
CA PHE A 3 -29.28 4.13 3.54
C PHE A 3 -28.04 4.95 3.88
N ARG A 4 -28.21 6.04 4.61
CA ARG A 4 -27.11 6.78 5.23
C ARG A 4 -26.79 6.11 6.57
N SER A 5 -25.86 5.15 6.56
CA SER A 5 -25.26 4.73 7.82
C SER A 5 -24.42 5.88 8.39
N PRO A 6 -24.46 6.12 9.70
CA PRO A 6 -23.55 7.08 10.35
C PRO A 6 -22.09 6.70 10.01
N ILE A 7 -21.24 7.68 9.79
CA ILE A 7 -19.80 7.45 9.49
C ILE A 7 -19.15 6.59 10.57
N SER A 8 -19.56 6.73 11.82
CA SER A 8 -19.09 5.90 12.96
C SER A 8 -19.39 4.39 12.83
N GLN A 9 -20.27 3.99 11.91
CA GLN A 9 -20.58 2.58 11.64
C GLN A 9 -19.84 2.06 10.38
N LEU A 10 -19.19 2.93 9.62
CA LEU A 10 -18.43 2.54 8.46
C LEU A 10 -17.03 2.09 8.90
N LYS A 11 -16.60 0.93 8.43
CA LYS A 11 -15.23 0.44 8.62
C LYS A 11 -14.60 0.16 7.26
N ALA A 12 -13.38 0.64 7.09
CA ALA A 12 -12.57 0.32 5.91
C ALA A 12 -12.09 -1.14 6.00
N ARG A 13 -12.23 -1.88 4.93
CA ARG A 13 -11.60 -3.19 4.78
C ARG A 13 -10.16 -2.97 4.33
N ALA A 14 -9.33 -2.46 5.23
CA ALA A 14 -7.96 -2.06 4.95
C ALA A 14 -7.02 -2.62 6.00
N VAL A 15 -5.90 -3.14 5.54
CA VAL A 15 -4.75 -3.50 6.36
C VAL A 15 -3.69 -2.42 6.13
N LEU A 16 -3.26 -1.75 7.20
CA LEU A 16 -2.26 -0.69 7.16
C LEU A 16 -0.90 -1.28 7.55
N ILE A 17 0.07 -1.20 6.65
CA ILE A 17 1.39 -1.78 6.87
C ILE A 17 2.46 -0.74 6.58
N ASP A 18 3.25 -0.39 7.59
CA ASP A 18 4.42 0.45 7.42
C ASP A 18 5.50 0.09 8.44
N MET A 19 6.73 0.14 8.03
CA MET A 19 7.88 -0.07 8.93
C MET A 19 8.26 1.20 9.70
N GLU A 20 7.43 2.25 9.59
CA GLU A 20 7.48 3.47 10.40
C GLU A 20 6.13 3.70 11.09
N GLU A 21 6.11 3.57 12.39
CA GLU A 21 4.90 3.69 13.21
C GLU A 21 4.23 5.07 13.10
N SER A 22 5.00 6.13 12.86
CA SER A 22 4.53 7.52 12.85
C SER A 22 3.43 7.77 11.81
N VAL A 23 3.55 7.19 10.62
CA VAL A 23 2.61 7.38 9.50
C VAL A 23 1.27 6.70 9.78
N VAL A 24 1.31 5.46 10.26
CA VAL A 24 0.10 4.71 10.62
C VAL A 24 -0.61 5.37 11.80
N ASN A 25 0.12 5.79 12.82
CA ASN A 25 -0.42 6.52 13.96
C ASN A 25 -1.04 7.86 13.56
N TYR A 26 -0.46 8.57 12.59
CA TYR A 26 -1.06 9.79 12.04
C TYR A 26 -2.39 9.49 11.35
N SER A 27 -2.46 8.42 10.57
CA SER A 27 -3.70 7.99 9.91
C SER A 27 -4.81 7.69 10.92
N HIS A 28 -4.52 6.98 12.00
CA HIS A 28 -5.48 6.69 13.08
C HIS A 28 -5.94 7.94 13.85
N LYS A 29 -5.10 8.97 13.96
CA LYS A 29 -5.44 10.23 14.62
C LYS A 29 -6.13 11.24 13.69
N SER A 30 -6.25 10.95 12.41
CA SER A 30 -6.90 11.82 11.43
C SER A 30 -8.43 11.86 11.61
N ASN A 31 -9.09 12.81 10.95
CA ASN A 31 -10.55 12.93 10.98
C ASN A 31 -11.30 11.69 10.48
N ILE A 32 -10.63 10.83 9.74
CA ILE A 32 -11.17 9.55 9.22
C ILE A 32 -10.56 8.35 9.93
N GLY A 33 -9.76 8.56 10.98
CA GLY A 33 -9.06 7.50 11.70
C GLY A 33 -9.98 6.41 12.26
N GLU A 34 -11.21 6.79 12.65
CA GLU A 34 -12.19 5.87 13.19
C GLU A 34 -12.68 4.80 12.18
N ILE A 35 -12.50 5.02 10.87
CA ILE A 35 -12.86 4.02 9.86
C ILE A 35 -11.87 2.86 9.77
N PHE A 36 -10.63 3.06 10.21
CA PHE A 36 -9.59 2.02 10.20
C PHE A 36 -9.65 1.18 11.47
N ASP A 37 -9.41 -0.11 11.32
CA ASP A 37 -9.32 -1.05 12.43
C ASP A 37 -7.87 -1.08 12.95
N PRO A 38 -7.60 -0.62 14.19
CA PRO A 38 -6.25 -0.67 14.74
C PRO A 38 -5.66 -2.09 14.82
N GLY A 39 -6.52 -3.11 14.95
CA GLY A 39 -6.12 -4.51 14.95
C GLY A 39 -5.60 -5.02 13.60
N LEU A 40 -5.85 -4.28 12.51
CA LEU A 40 -5.35 -4.57 11.16
C LEU A 40 -4.20 -3.64 10.76
N SER A 41 -3.38 -3.23 11.73
CA SER A 41 -2.22 -2.36 11.49
C SER A 41 -0.94 -3.07 11.92
N ILE A 42 0.04 -3.10 11.02
CA ILE A 42 1.36 -3.71 11.25
C ILE A 42 2.41 -2.62 11.09
N THR A 43 3.16 -2.38 12.16
CA THR A 43 4.18 -1.33 12.18
C THR A 43 5.49 -1.83 12.80
N SER A 44 6.58 -1.14 12.48
CA SER A 44 7.88 -1.30 13.10
C SER A 44 8.46 0.07 13.46
N GLN A 45 9.53 0.08 14.25
CA GLN A 45 10.19 1.32 14.66
C GLN A 45 11.40 1.67 13.79
N SER A 46 11.92 0.72 13.03
CA SER A 46 13.26 0.84 12.43
C SER A 46 13.26 1.37 11.00
N GLY A 47 12.10 1.41 10.32
CA GLY A 47 12.06 1.71 8.88
C GLY A 47 12.85 0.70 8.03
N SER A 48 12.75 0.80 6.70
CA SER A 48 13.45 -0.10 5.77
C SER A 48 14.71 0.52 5.15
N GLY A 49 15.12 1.71 5.62
CA GLY A 49 16.32 2.41 5.14
C GLY A 49 16.31 2.68 3.64
N ASN A 50 15.15 2.89 3.02
CA ASN A 50 14.99 3.06 1.58
C ASN A 50 15.65 1.94 0.76
N ASN A 51 15.60 0.70 1.25
CA ASN A 51 16.22 -0.46 0.62
C ASN A 51 15.18 -1.55 0.34
N TRP A 52 14.96 -1.85 -0.95
CA TRP A 52 14.04 -2.90 -1.38
C TRP A 52 14.38 -4.26 -0.74
N ALA A 53 15.67 -4.63 -0.69
CA ALA A 53 16.09 -5.92 -0.16
C ALA A 53 15.75 -6.06 1.34
N THR A 54 15.95 -5.01 2.14
CA THR A 54 15.54 -4.99 3.55
C THR A 54 14.03 -5.17 3.69
N GLY A 55 13.23 -4.48 2.85
CA GLY A 55 11.78 -4.62 2.85
C GLY A 55 11.33 -6.01 2.41
N PHE A 56 11.89 -6.52 1.33
CA PHE A 56 11.47 -7.80 0.72
C PHE A 56 12.02 -9.02 1.47
N CYS A 57 13.33 -9.06 1.72
CA CYS A 57 13.99 -10.24 2.28
C CYS A 57 13.90 -10.29 3.81
N ASP A 58 14.23 -9.17 4.49
CA ASP A 58 14.31 -9.16 5.95
C ASP A 58 12.91 -9.00 6.58
N TYR A 59 12.22 -7.90 6.28
CA TYR A 59 10.89 -7.65 6.83
C TYR A 59 9.83 -8.59 6.24
N GLY A 60 9.94 -8.95 4.96
CA GLY A 60 9.06 -9.94 4.36
C GLY A 60 9.06 -11.24 5.15
N ALA A 61 10.24 -11.78 5.43
CA ALA A 61 10.38 -13.01 6.23
C ALA A 61 9.93 -12.82 7.69
N GLN A 62 10.33 -11.71 8.32
CA GLN A 62 10.04 -11.44 9.72
C GLN A 62 8.56 -11.23 10.02
N TYR A 63 7.86 -10.52 9.14
CA TYR A 63 6.45 -10.15 9.34
C TYR A 63 5.46 -11.01 8.53
N ARG A 64 5.93 -12.09 7.89
CA ARG A 64 5.09 -12.94 7.06
C ARG A 64 3.83 -13.42 7.79
N GLU A 65 3.98 -14.01 8.96
CA GLU A 65 2.84 -14.55 9.71
C GLU A 65 1.88 -13.47 10.21
N PRO A 66 2.33 -12.36 10.86
CA PRO A 66 1.43 -11.27 11.22
C PRO A 66 0.69 -10.66 10.03
N ILE A 67 1.36 -10.50 8.88
CA ILE A 67 0.72 -9.98 7.66
C ILE A 67 -0.35 -10.96 7.19
N LEU A 68 -0.03 -12.23 7.09
CA LEU A 68 -0.95 -13.26 6.63
C LEU A 68 -2.19 -13.35 7.54
N ASP A 69 -2.00 -13.31 8.85
CA ASP A 69 -3.12 -13.31 9.80
C ASP A 69 -4.02 -12.08 9.63
N SER A 70 -3.44 -10.90 9.45
CA SER A 70 -4.21 -9.68 9.19
C SER A 70 -4.98 -9.72 7.86
N LEU A 71 -4.37 -10.28 6.81
CA LEU A 71 -5.02 -10.47 5.51
C LEU A 71 -6.19 -11.46 5.63
N ARG A 72 -5.99 -12.58 6.33
CA ARG A 72 -7.06 -13.56 6.57
C ARG A 72 -8.21 -12.95 7.38
N GLN A 73 -7.92 -12.21 8.44
CA GLN A 73 -8.93 -11.51 9.22
C GLN A 73 -9.71 -10.49 8.38
N ALA A 74 -9.03 -9.77 7.47
CA ALA A 74 -9.71 -8.85 6.56
C ALA A 74 -10.59 -9.59 5.55
N ALA A 75 -10.14 -10.73 5.03
CA ALA A 75 -10.88 -11.56 4.11
C ALA A 75 -12.13 -12.18 4.75
N GLU A 76 -12.03 -12.68 5.98
CA GLU A 76 -13.13 -13.27 6.73
C GLU A 76 -14.28 -12.30 7.03
N LYS A 77 -13.99 -10.99 7.05
CA LYS A 77 -15.02 -9.95 7.19
C LYS A 77 -15.79 -9.68 5.90
N CYS A 78 -15.46 -10.36 4.80
CA CYS A 78 -16.09 -10.19 3.49
C CYS A 78 -17.07 -11.33 3.23
N ASP A 79 -18.27 -11.00 2.73
CA ASP A 79 -19.22 -12.04 2.26
C ASP A 79 -18.70 -12.76 1.01
N THR A 80 -17.97 -12.03 0.17
CA THR A 80 -17.32 -12.53 -1.05
C THR A 80 -16.04 -11.73 -1.30
N MET A 81 -14.93 -12.42 -1.49
CA MET A 81 -13.67 -11.81 -1.92
C MET A 81 -13.64 -11.72 -3.44
N GLY A 82 -13.59 -10.50 -3.96
CA GLY A 82 -13.43 -10.24 -5.40
C GLY A 82 -11.98 -9.97 -5.77
N SER A 83 -11.38 -8.98 -5.15
CA SER A 83 -10.02 -8.56 -5.45
C SER A 83 -9.32 -7.97 -4.23
N TRP A 84 -7.99 -7.98 -4.26
CA TRP A 84 -7.12 -7.22 -3.39
C TRP A 84 -6.69 -5.94 -4.10
N PHE A 85 -6.75 -4.82 -3.40
CA PHE A 85 -6.29 -3.54 -3.91
C PHE A 85 -5.09 -3.07 -3.10
N LEU A 86 -3.90 -3.24 -3.64
CA LEU A 86 -2.65 -2.85 -3.02
C LEU A 86 -2.25 -1.46 -3.48
N ILE A 87 -1.92 -0.58 -2.54
CA ILE A 87 -1.45 0.78 -2.81
C ILE A 87 -0.09 0.95 -2.15
N HIS A 88 0.94 1.25 -2.93
CA HIS A 88 2.30 1.42 -2.42
C HIS A 88 3.14 2.37 -3.28
N SER A 89 4.23 2.88 -2.70
CA SER A 89 5.26 3.62 -3.44
C SER A 89 6.36 2.68 -3.94
N MET A 90 7.05 3.10 -5.00
CA MET A 90 8.14 2.34 -5.62
C MET A 90 9.54 2.84 -5.22
N GLY A 91 9.65 4.06 -4.68
CA GLY A 91 10.94 4.70 -4.39
C GLY A 91 11.57 4.27 -3.07
N GLY A 92 10.76 4.05 -2.02
CA GLY A 92 11.23 3.64 -0.70
C GLY A 92 11.41 2.13 -0.54
N GLY A 93 11.89 1.68 0.61
CA GLY A 93 12.13 0.25 0.87
C GLY A 93 10.88 -0.51 1.33
N THR A 94 10.01 0.10 2.16
CA THR A 94 8.78 -0.55 2.64
C THR A 94 7.80 -0.77 1.49
N GLY A 95 7.44 0.28 0.76
CA GLY A 95 6.49 0.17 -0.35
C GLY A 95 6.99 -0.72 -1.48
N SER A 96 8.23 -0.52 -1.92
CA SER A 96 8.82 -1.31 -3.01
C SER A 96 9.14 -2.74 -2.60
N GLY A 97 9.74 -2.94 -1.42
CA GLY A 97 10.19 -4.25 -0.94
C GLY A 97 9.08 -5.03 -0.26
N LEU A 98 8.62 -4.58 0.91
CA LEU A 98 7.59 -5.28 1.66
C LEU A 98 6.25 -5.31 0.90
N GLY A 99 5.89 -4.21 0.21
CA GLY A 99 4.68 -4.17 -0.62
C GLY A 99 4.66 -5.25 -1.69
N THR A 100 5.76 -5.45 -2.42
CA THR A 100 5.85 -6.50 -3.44
C THR A 100 5.99 -7.90 -2.84
N TYR A 101 6.55 -8.04 -1.65
CA TYR A 101 6.52 -9.31 -0.91
C TYR A 101 5.08 -9.68 -0.52
N ILE A 102 4.28 -8.72 -0.05
CA ILE A 102 2.85 -8.94 0.24
C ILE A 102 2.11 -9.38 -1.01
N LEU A 103 2.42 -8.81 -2.17
CA LEU A 103 1.82 -9.22 -3.43
C LEU A 103 2.10 -10.70 -3.76
N SER A 104 3.29 -11.20 -3.45
CA SER A 104 3.60 -12.64 -3.60
C SER A 104 2.81 -13.49 -2.61
N ILE A 105 2.64 -13.04 -1.36
CA ILE A 105 1.77 -13.72 -0.37
C ILE A 105 0.33 -13.78 -0.90
N LEU A 106 -0.19 -12.69 -1.41
CA LEU A 106 -1.56 -12.65 -1.95
C LEU A 106 -1.75 -13.64 -3.10
N ARG A 107 -0.77 -13.80 -3.99
CA ARG A 107 -0.81 -14.79 -5.06
C ARG A 107 -0.86 -16.21 -4.50
N ASP A 108 -0.04 -16.49 -3.50
CA ASP A 108 0.14 -17.86 -2.99
C ASP A 108 -1.03 -18.29 -2.08
N GLU A 109 -1.57 -17.38 -1.27
CA GLU A 109 -2.60 -17.68 -0.27
C GLU A 109 -4.03 -17.42 -0.77
N PHE A 110 -4.19 -16.50 -1.74
CA PHE A 110 -5.49 -16.16 -2.32
C PHE A 110 -5.47 -16.22 -3.85
N PRO A 111 -5.16 -17.39 -4.44
CA PRO A 111 -4.94 -17.54 -5.88
C PRO A 111 -6.17 -17.19 -6.74
N GLU A 112 -7.37 -17.36 -6.18
CA GLU A 112 -8.64 -17.11 -6.88
C GLU A 112 -9.05 -15.63 -6.88
N THR A 113 -8.29 -14.75 -6.22
CA THR A 113 -8.59 -13.32 -6.13
C THR A 113 -7.70 -12.50 -7.04
N GLU A 114 -8.26 -11.47 -7.68
CA GLU A 114 -7.49 -10.54 -8.48
C GLU A 114 -6.65 -9.60 -7.61
N ARG A 115 -5.45 -9.30 -8.07
CA ARG A 115 -4.47 -8.40 -7.42
C ARG A 115 -4.32 -7.13 -8.24
N LEU A 116 -5.05 -6.09 -7.82
CA LEU A 116 -5.01 -4.76 -8.41
C LEU A 116 -4.01 -3.92 -7.65
N VAL A 117 -3.04 -3.32 -8.33
CA VAL A 117 -1.97 -2.57 -7.68
C VAL A 117 -1.94 -1.14 -8.17
N THR A 118 -2.02 -0.18 -7.26
CA THR A 118 -1.70 1.23 -7.54
C THR A 118 -0.30 1.55 -7.04
N SER A 119 0.61 1.82 -7.95
CA SER A 119 2.01 2.08 -7.67
C SER A 119 2.37 3.53 -7.92
N VAL A 120 2.89 4.22 -6.89
CA VAL A 120 3.41 5.59 -7.04
C VAL A 120 4.88 5.51 -7.46
N TYR A 121 5.15 5.98 -8.66
CA TYR A 121 6.49 6.00 -9.24
C TYR A 121 7.29 7.22 -8.73
N PRO A 122 8.61 7.05 -8.51
CA PRO A 122 9.47 8.18 -8.18
C PRO A 122 9.54 9.16 -9.35
N SER A 123 9.69 10.45 -9.03
CA SER A 123 9.94 11.51 -10.00
C SER A 123 11.44 11.82 -10.12
N GLU A 124 11.81 12.64 -11.10
CA GLU A 124 13.19 13.11 -11.25
C GLU A 124 13.69 13.92 -10.06
N ASP A 125 12.78 14.54 -9.31
CA ASP A 125 13.04 15.35 -8.12
C ASP A 125 13.05 14.53 -6.82
N ASP A 126 13.09 13.18 -6.89
CA ASP A 126 13.08 12.32 -5.72
C ASP A 126 14.44 12.36 -5.01
N ASP A 127 14.42 12.70 -3.71
CA ASP A 127 15.63 12.79 -2.87
C ASP A 127 16.26 11.44 -2.52
N VAL A 128 15.58 10.32 -2.82
CA VAL A 128 16.02 8.98 -2.47
C VAL A 128 16.93 8.41 -3.56
N ILE A 129 18.24 8.37 -3.31
CA ILE A 129 19.26 7.91 -4.28
C ILE A 129 19.01 6.46 -4.74
N THR A 130 18.45 5.62 -3.88
CA THR A 130 18.17 4.20 -4.18
C THR A 130 16.88 3.97 -4.96
N SER A 131 16.06 5.01 -5.18
CA SER A 131 14.77 4.91 -5.87
C SER A 131 14.80 4.16 -7.20
N PRO A 132 15.78 4.39 -8.11
CA PRO A 132 15.82 3.66 -9.39
C PRO A 132 16.01 2.15 -9.22
N TYR A 133 16.83 1.75 -8.24
CA TYR A 133 17.06 0.33 -7.93
C TYR A 133 15.82 -0.31 -7.30
N ASN A 134 15.23 0.35 -6.29
CA ASN A 134 14.02 -0.10 -5.63
C ASN A 134 12.88 -0.26 -6.63
N THR A 135 12.69 0.72 -7.50
CA THR A 135 11.66 0.70 -8.56
C THR A 135 11.87 -0.45 -9.52
N THR A 136 13.09 -0.67 -10.01
CA THR A 136 13.38 -1.74 -10.96
C THR A 136 13.08 -3.12 -10.37
N LEU A 137 13.50 -3.36 -9.13
CA LEU A 137 13.26 -4.62 -8.43
C LEU A 137 11.76 -4.82 -8.15
N ALA A 138 11.07 -3.76 -7.72
CA ALA A 138 9.64 -3.81 -7.50
C ALA A 138 8.85 -4.05 -8.80
N MET A 139 9.22 -3.41 -9.92
CA MET A 139 8.59 -3.63 -11.23
C MET A 139 8.66 -5.08 -11.67
N ASN A 140 9.78 -5.76 -11.41
CA ASN A 140 9.90 -7.19 -11.70
C ASN A 140 8.83 -7.99 -10.94
N GLN A 141 8.66 -7.72 -9.66
CA GLN A 141 7.65 -8.38 -8.82
C GLN A 141 6.21 -8.05 -9.24
N LEU A 142 5.95 -6.79 -9.63
CA LEU A 142 4.65 -6.39 -10.15
C LEU A 142 4.31 -7.13 -11.46
N THR A 143 5.27 -7.25 -12.36
CA THR A 143 5.09 -7.95 -13.65
C THR A 143 4.78 -9.43 -13.44
N GLU A 144 5.35 -10.03 -12.41
CA GLU A 144 5.19 -11.46 -12.12
C GLU A 144 3.92 -11.79 -11.35
N HIS A 145 3.45 -10.88 -10.47
CA HIS A 145 2.44 -11.20 -9.47
C HIS A 145 1.17 -10.38 -9.53
N ALA A 146 1.16 -9.21 -10.17
CA ALA A 146 -0.03 -8.37 -10.29
C ALA A 146 -0.86 -8.75 -11.51
N ASP A 147 -2.19 -8.73 -11.37
CA ASP A 147 -3.11 -8.91 -12.50
C ASP A 147 -3.33 -7.59 -13.25
N SER A 148 -3.31 -6.46 -12.52
CA SER A 148 -3.38 -5.12 -13.09
C SER A 148 -2.57 -4.12 -12.28
N VAL A 149 -1.84 -3.23 -12.96
CA VAL A 149 -1.05 -2.17 -12.33
C VAL A 149 -1.52 -0.81 -12.83
N PHE A 150 -1.83 0.09 -11.91
CA PHE A 150 -2.22 1.48 -12.15
C PHE A 150 -1.06 2.39 -11.72
N PRO A 151 -0.22 2.84 -12.67
CA PRO A 151 0.89 3.72 -12.35
C PRO A 151 0.40 5.13 -12.01
N VAL A 152 0.93 5.69 -10.95
CA VAL A 152 0.68 7.08 -10.52
C VAL A 152 2.00 7.85 -10.54
N ASP A 153 2.01 8.98 -11.23
CA ASP A 153 3.14 9.89 -11.29
C ASP A 153 2.77 11.23 -10.63
N ASN A 154 3.46 11.57 -9.55
CA ASN A 154 3.21 12.77 -8.78
C ASN A 154 3.46 14.06 -9.59
N LEU A 155 4.45 14.07 -10.50
CA LEU A 155 4.73 15.22 -11.36
C LEU A 155 3.57 15.49 -12.33
N SER A 156 3.01 14.45 -12.91
CA SER A 156 1.82 14.53 -13.76
C SER A 156 0.61 15.06 -13.00
N LEU A 157 0.39 14.59 -11.78
CA LEU A 157 -0.69 15.08 -10.91
C LEU A 157 -0.54 16.56 -10.56
N ASP A 158 0.67 17.01 -10.20
CA ASP A 158 0.95 18.41 -9.92
C ASP A 158 0.69 19.30 -11.15
N THR A 159 1.12 18.83 -12.31
CA THR A 159 0.88 19.54 -13.59
C THR A 159 -0.62 19.70 -13.86
N ILE A 160 -1.43 18.65 -13.62
CA ILE A 160 -2.89 18.70 -13.77
C ILE A 160 -3.49 19.72 -12.79
N VAL A 161 -3.09 19.67 -11.53
CA VAL A 161 -3.58 20.60 -10.49
C VAL A 161 -3.26 22.05 -10.84
N LYS A 162 -2.04 22.33 -11.30
CA LYS A 162 -1.62 23.66 -11.74
C LYS A 162 -2.46 24.16 -12.92
N LYS A 163 -2.71 23.32 -13.92
CA LYS A 163 -3.58 23.66 -15.05
C LYS A 163 -5.01 23.95 -14.61
N VAL A 164 -5.60 23.13 -13.77
CA VAL A 164 -6.97 23.34 -13.26
C VAL A 164 -7.09 24.64 -12.47
N ARG A 165 -6.07 24.97 -11.66
CA ARG A 165 -6.05 26.24 -10.91
C ARG A 165 -5.91 27.48 -11.81
N SER A 166 -5.13 27.40 -12.89
CA SER A 166 -4.96 28.51 -13.84
C SER A 166 -6.22 28.79 -14.67
N VAL A 167 -7.13 27.86 -14.81
CA VAL A 167 -8.42 28.05 -15.55
C VAL A 167 -9.50 28.71 -14.66
N LYS A 168 -9.29 28.79 -13.34
CA LYS A 168 -10.26 29.39 -12.38
C LYS A 168 -10.00 30.86 -12.05
N VAL A 169 -9.14 31.56 -12.77
CA VAL A 169 -8.87 33.01 -12.61
C VAL A 169 -9.54 33.80 -13.72
#